data_873e1a8a21500b7a725c9b5c1ca8126a
#
_entry.id   873e1a8a21500b7a725c9b5c1ca8126a
#
_cell.length_a   1.000
_cell.length_b   1.000
_cell.length_c   1.000
_cell.angle_alpha   90.00
_cell.angle_beta   90.00
_cell.angle_gamma   90.00
#
_symmetry.space_group_name_H-M   'P 1'
#
loop_
_entity.id
_entity.type
_entity.pdbx_description
1 polymer ?
#
loop_
_entity_poly.entity_id
_entity_poly.type
_entity_poly.pdbx_seq_one_letter_code
_entity_poly.pdbx_strand_id
1 'polypeptide(L)'
;EQQQLLRGIYFTSGTQEGTPIDRLMMGMARTFGIGRQAIGTGQGAGRSFFLTRLLSNVVFSEAGLVSADDKVERRYRWSKRISIVVALIGGIGLGGLWARSFVANGDILAAASIKVEDYRKAASQIPGSPIADSDLPSVVPALNVLRDLPTNSVRSYQRPAHSLTYGLYQGKVLGNQAAQTYISALNEHLLPRMLLRLEEQMLANMDNPEFLYEALKVYLMLGDQGPMDKELVREWMSFDWSIGFAGDTRAVLRKDLDGHLEVLLSRSIDDIALNGPLIEQIQGLLSEMPLAERVYNGIINSPSAKELAEWRLTDIGGPAVSRVIVRSSGKPLNEGVAGIFTYDGFNTVFLNEALGVAKRVQGESWVLGPRGISEQSEVALLALSRDVLDLYYNDYIAHYDKVLGDLDIIPMENLSHAVEVTNVLSGPTSPLVNILNAISEETKLTVDRSTFKTSSLESGAKEIGVEELKSSSSTQNQIYLEALLNSTSSTGGLPPVEPGVYVEGRFVWLHELVTQFDGQPSPLDELMGSLILVYQDLNKLSFSGIAPAE
;
A
#
# COMPACT_ATOMS: atom_id res chain seq x y z
N GLU A 1 -34.11 76.32 -20.33
CA GLU A 1 -34.37 76.55 -21.74
C GLU A 1 -33.02 76.72 -22.44
N GLN A 2 -32.59 75.72 -23.24
CA GLN A 2 -31.41 75.82 -24.03
C GLN A 2 -31.82 76.60 -25.33
N GLN A 3 -31.36 77.80 -25.42
CA GLN A 3 -31.47 78.60 -26.70
C GLN A 3 -30.60 77.85 -27.72
N GLN A 4 -31.29 77.25 -28.70
CA GLN A 4 -30.63 76.68 -29.87
C GLN A 4 -30.10 77.80 -30.73
N LEU A 5 -28.81 77.98 -30.85
CA LEU A 5 -28.15 78.95 -31.70
C LEU A 5 -28.12 78.40 -33.11
N LEU A 6 -29.00 78.92 -33.95
CA LEU A 6 -28.93 78.66 -35.40
C LEU A 6 -27.73 79.46 -36.01
N ARG A 7 -26.67 78.75 -36.41
CA ARG A 7 -25.43 79.38 -36.91
C ARG A 7 -25.41 79.58 -38.41
N GLY A 8 -26.26 78.95 -39.16
CA GLY A 8 -26.33 79.09 -40.59
C GLY A 8 -27.11 77.96 -41.25
N ILE A 9 -27.51 78.22 -42.47
CA ILE A 9 -28.13 77.25 -43.35
C ILE A 9 -27.16 77.00 -44.51
N TYR A 10 -26.76 75.76 -44.69
CA TYR A 10 -25.77 75.34 -45.66
C TYR A 10 -26.45 74.50 -46.75
N PHE A 11 -26.26 74.88 -47.98
CA PHE A 11 -26.74 74.13 -49.14
C PHE A 11 -25.60 73.25 -49.68
N THR A 12 -25.81 71.96 -49.71
CA THR A 12 -24.85 71.02 -50.26
C THR A 12 -25.52 70.14 -51.31
N SER A 13 -24.77 69.69 -52.24
CA SER A 13 -25.26 68.68 -53.18
C SER A 13 -24.53 67.36 -52.95
N GLY A 14 -25.29 66.28 -52.87
CA GLY A 14 -24.74 64.94 -52.92
C GLY A 14 -24.13 64.59 -54.24
N THR A 15 -23.50 63.49 -54.37
CA THR A 15 -23.03 62.93 -55.65
C THR A 15 -24.23 62.66 -56.53
N GLN A 16 -24.27 63.34 -57.67
CA GLN A 16 -25.25 63.04 -58.71
C GLN A 16 -24.67 62.00 -59.64
N GLU A 17 -25.36 60.94 -59.88
CA GLU A 17 -25.06 59.99 -60.93
C GLU A 17 -25.56 60.59 -62.27
N GLY A 18 -24.63 60.90 -63.17
CA GLY A 18 -24.89 61.52 -64.47
C GLY A 18 -24.77 63.05 -64.48
N THR A 19 -24.26 63.60 -65.51
CA THR A 19 -24.16 65.08 -65.72
C THR A 19 -25.54 65.67 -65.95
N PRO A 20 -26.01 66.65 -65.15
CA PRO A 20 -27.32 67.32 -65.36
C PRO A 20 -27.50 67.93 -66.75
N ILE A 21 -26.39 68.22 -67.39
CA ILE A 21 -26.32 68.76 -68.72
C ILE A 21 -26.70 67.72 -69.78
N ASP A 22 -26.42 66.44 -69.58
CA ASP A 22 -26.71 65.37 -70.53
C ASP A 22 -28.21 65.17 -70.76
N ARG A 23 -29.04 65.33 -69.72
CA ARG A 23 -30.49 65.19 -69.84
C ARG A 23 -31.10 66.35 -70.60
N LEU A 24 -30.58 67.56 -70.45
CA LEU A 24 -31.05 68.77 -71.21
C LEU A 24 -30.59 68.72 -72.66
N MET A 25 -29.33 68.31 -72.89
CA MET A 25 -28.77 68.12 -74.23
C MET A 25 -29.45 66.97 -74.99
N MET A 26 -29.78 65.89 -74.30
CA MET A 26 -30.50 64.77 -74.88
C MET A 26 -31.95 65.13 -75.20
N GLY A 27 -32.57 66.02 -74.44
CA GLY A 27 -33.87 66.60 -74.70
C GLY A 27 -33.85 67.51 -75.93
N MET A 28 -32.85 68.40 -76.03
CA MET A 28 -32.67 69.31 -77.21
C MET A 28 -32.27 68.55 -78.46
N ALA A 29 -31.40 67.55 -78.40
CA ALA A 29 -30.98 66.69 -79.50
C ALA A 29 -32.19 65.94 -80.11
N ARG A 30 -33.16 65.51 -79.29
CA ARG A 30 -34.41 64.91 -79.78
C ARG A 30 -35.34 65.89 -80.45
N THR A 31 -35.35 67.15 -80.01
CA THR A 31 -36.26 68.20 -80.56
C THR A 31 -35.72 68.84 -81.84
N PHE A 32 -34.38 68.88 -82.00
CA PHE A 32 -33.72 69.57 -83.12
C PHE A 32 -33.00 68.61 -84.10
N GLY A 33 -33.17 67.29 -84.00
CA GLY A 33 -32.71 66.34 -85.01
C GLY A 33 -31.19 66.26 -85.21
N ILE A 34 -30.35 66.58 -84.21
CA ILE A 34 -28.89 66.60 -84.34
C ILE A 34 -28.36 65.18 -84.13
N GLY A 35 -27.61 64.67 -85.11
CA GLY A 35 -27.13 63.27 -85.12
C GLY A 35 -26.20 62.85 -83.97
N ARG A 36 -26.27 61.62 -83.66
CA ARG A 36 -25.67 60.90 -82.51
C ARG A 36 -24.12 60.80 -82.50
N GLN A 37 -23.37 61.73 -83.07
CA GLN A 37 -21.94 61.47 -83.30
C GLN A 37 -20.94 62.40 -82.61
N ALA A 38 -21.26 63.05 -81.53
CA ALA A 38 -20.26 63.86 -80.84
C ALA A 38 -20.52 64.04 -79.32
N ILE A 39 -20.78 63.00 -78.62
CA ILE A 39 -20.75 63.13 -77.14
C ILE A 39 -19.83 62.05 -76.61
N GLY A 40 -18.58 62.41 -76.36
CA GLY A 40 -17.62 61.58 -75.66
C GLY A 40 -18.11 61.25 -74.25
N THR A 41 -18.23 59.99 -73.95
CA THR A 41 -18.52 59.50 -72.62
C THR A 41 -17.33 59.80 -71.70
N GLY A 42 -17.27 61.05 -71.22
CA GLY A 42 -16.39 61.34 -70.09
C GLY A 42 -16.96 60.67 -68.82
N GLN A 43 -16.32 59.65 -68.34
CA GLN A 43 -16.55 59.12 -66.97
C GLN A 43 -16.18 60.21 -65.95
N GLY A 44 -17.13 61.14 -65.72
CA GLY A 44 -17.01 62.07 -64.60
C GLY A 44 -17.36 61.40 -63.31
N ALA A 45 -16.36 61.08 -62.49
CA ALA A 45 -16.60 60.74 -61.13
C ALA A 45 -17.50 61.80 -60.50
N GLY A 46 -18.67 61.40 -60.01
CA GLY A 46 -19.63 62.31 -59.41
C GLY A 46 -18.95 63.11 -58.27
N ARG A 47 -18.93 64.41 -58.42
CA ARG A 47 -18.36 65.36 -57.47
C ARG A 47 -19.46 65.89 -56.56
N SER A 48 -19.30 65.71 -55.24
CA SER A 48 -20.13 66.41 -54.26
C SER A 48 -19.65 67.87 -54.16
N PHE A 49 -20.56 68.82 -54.17
CA PHE A 49 -20.22 70.25 -54.06
C PHE A 49 -20.54 70.72 -52.64
N PHE A 50 -19.58 71.41 -52.03
CA PHE A 50 -19.66 72.02 -50.71
C PHE A 50 -19.71 71.06 -49.53
N LEU A 51 -19.96 69.75 -49.72
CA LEU A 51 -20.08 68.79 -48.68
C LEU A 51 -18.75 68.60 -47.90
N THR A 52 -17.62 68.49 -48.59
CA THR A 52 -16.30 68.38 -48.00
C THR A 52 -15.94 69.59 -47.13
N ARG A 53 -16.23 70.79 -47.62
CA ARG A 53 -15.99 72.03 -46.85
C ARG A 53 -16.94 72.14 -45.65
N LEU A 54 -18.19 71.73 -45.77
CA LEU A 54 -19.13 71.70 -44.67
C LEU A 54 -18.63 70.75 -43.58
N LEU A 55 -18.24 69.55 -43.96
CA LEU A 55 -17.74 68.56 -42.98
C LEU A 55 -16.43 69.03 -42.37
N SER A 56 -15.40 69.40 -43.17
CA SER A 56 -14.07 69.75 -42.63
C SER A 56 -14.03 71.05 -41.86
N ASN A 57 -14.69 72.10 -42.38
CA ASN A 57 -14.54 73.46 -41.82
C ASN A 57 -15.66 73.85 -40.84
N VAL A 58 -16.80 73.16 -40.89
CA VAL A 58 -17.93 73.50 -40.03
C VAL A 58 -18.20 72.32 -39.04
N VAL A 59 -18.53 71.16 -39.57
CA VAL A 59 -18.97 70.06 -38.71
C VAL A 59 -17.82 69.54 -37.83
N PHE A 60 -16.68 69.21 -38.45
CA PHE A 60 -15.57 68.64 -37.67
C PHE A 60 -14.74 69.69 -36.93
N SER A 61 -14.56 70.87 -37.44
CA SER A 61 -13.86 71.94 -36.74
C SER A 61 -14.64 72.51 -35.55
N GLU A 62 -15.97 72.44 -35.65
CA GLU A 62 -16.87 72.91 -34.59
C GLU A 62 -17.45 71.79 -33.72
N ALA A 63 -17.04 70.56 -33.98
CA ALA A 63 -17.51 69.39 -33.17
C ALA A 63 -17.27 69.59 -31.67
N GLY A 64 -16.27 70.38 -31.30
CA GLY A 64 -16.01 70.74 -29.92
C GLY A 64 -16.98 71.73 -29.26
N LEU A 65 -17.83 72.38 -30.03
CA LEU A 65 -18.82 73.38 -29.58
C LEU A 65 -20.12 72.71 -29.03
N VAL A 66 -20.31 71.43 -29.29
CA VAL A 66 -21.53 70.70 -28.86
C VAL A 66 -21.49 70.40 -27.38
N SER A 67 -20.34 70.58 -26.69
CA SER A 67 -20.19 70.37 -25.28
C SER A 67 -20.21 71.68 -24.49
N ALA A 68 -21.32 72.32 -24.48
CA ALA A 68 -21.49 73.58 -23.78
C ALA A 68 -21.92 73.40 -22.30
N ASP A 69 -21.85 72.20 -21.73
CA ASP A 69 -22.11 71.99 -20.31
C ASP A 69 -20.79 71.82 -19.57
N ASP A 70 -20.32 72.87 -18.98
CA ASP A 70 -19.11 72.92 -18.14
C ASP A 70 -19.06 71.83 -17.06
N LYS A 71 -20.22 71.36 -16.62
CA LYS A 71 -20.33 70.28 -15.62
C LYS A 71 -20.00 68.92 -16.23
N VAL A 72 -20.43 68.64 -17.47
CA VAL A 72 -20.17 67.40 -18.18
C VAL A 72 -18.69 67.33 -18.56
N GLU A 73 -18.11 68.43 -19.06
CA GLU A 73 -16.70 68.47 -19.42
C GLU A 73 -15.78 68.38 -18.19
N ARG A 74 -16.17 69.00 -17.08
CA ARG A 74 -15.44 68.87 -15.80
C ARG A 74 -15.52 67.43 -15.31
N ARG A 75 -16.68 66.77 -15.39
CA ARG A 75 -16.88 65.36 -15.00
C ARG A 75 -16.04 64.44 -15.87
N TYR A 76 -15.98 64.67 -17.20
CA TYR A 76 -15.17 63.88 -18.11
C TYR A 76 -13.66 64.06 -17.85
N ARG A 77 -13.19 65.25 -17.64
CA ARG A 77 -11.80 65.52 -17.28
C ARG A 77 -11.40 64.89 -15.94
N TRP A 78 -12.29 64.95 -14.96
CA TRP A 78 -12.08 64.25 -13.67
C TRP A 78 -12.11 62.73 -13.82
N SER A 79 -13.06 62.13 -14.52
CA SER A 79 -13.10 60.70 -14.76
C SER A 79 -11.86 60.21 -15.51
N LYS A 80 -11.38 60.93 -16.50
CA LYS A 80 -10.14 60.63 -17.23
C LYS A 80 -8.91 60.68 -16.27
N ARG A 81 -8.83 61.67 -15.41
CA ARG A 81 -7.73 61.78 -14.43
C ARG A 81 -7.81 60.63 -13.40
N ILE A 82 -8.98 60.32 -12.88
CA ILE A 82 -9.20 59.21 -11.97
C ILE A 82 -8.81 57.90 -12.67
N SER A 83 -9.25 57.66 -13.89
CA SER A 83 -8.88 56.44 -14.67
C SER A 83 -7.36 56.30 -14.84
N ILE A 84 -6.65 57.41 -15.12
CA ILE A 84 -5.20 57.41 -15.26
C ILE A 84 -4.53 57.09 -13.89
N VAL A 85 -5.03 57.72 -12.81
CA VAL A 85 -4.49 57.44 -11.47
C VAL A 85 -4.74 55.98 -11.04
N VAL A 86 -5.94 55.46 -11.29
CA VAL A 86 -6.28 54.03 -11.04
C VAL A 86 -5.39 53.12 -11.87
N ALA A 87 -5.19 53.40 -13.15
CA ALA A 87 -4.29 52.65 -14.01
C ALA A 87 -2.83 52.69 -13.54
N LEU A 88 -2.35 53.84 -13.08
CA LEU A 88 -1.01 53.98 -12.50
C LEU A 88 -0.85 53.21 -11.18
N ILE A 89 -1.81 53.35 -10.26
CA ILE A 89 -1.81 52.60 -9.02
C ILE A 89 -1.88 51.10 -9.30
N GLY A 90 -2.74 50.66 -10.17
CA GLY A 90 -2.85 49.27 -10.65
C GLY A 90 -1.55 48.77 -11.27
N GLY A 91 -0.92 49.57 -12.13
CA GLY A 91 0.36 49.24 -12.75
C GLY A 91 1.52 49.12 -11.73
N ILE A 92 1.61 50.07 -10.80
CA ILE A 92 2.61 50.04 -9.69
C ILE A 92 2.33 48.84 -8.79
N GLY A 93 1.07 48.60 -8.44
CA GLY A 93 0.67 47.42 -7.65
C GLY A 93 1.05 46.12 -8.31
N LEU A 94 0.71 45.92 -9.59
CA LEU A 94 1.10 44.73 -10.36
C LEU A 94 2.63 44.62 -10.51
N GLY A 95 3.31 45.72 -10.78
CA GLY A 95 4.77 45.73 -10.83
C GLY A 95 5.42 45.33 -9.50
N GLY A 96 4.88 45.80 -8.40
CA GLY A 96 5.33 45.42 -7.06
C GLY A 96 5.07 43.93 -6.76
N LEU A 97 3.91 43.40 -7.14
CA LEU A 97 3.59 41.98 -7.01
C LEU A 97 4.53 41.10 -7.87
N TRP A 98 4.81 41.54 -9.09
CA TRP A 98 5.76 40.83 -9.96
C TRP A 98 7.19 40.88 -9.41
N ALA A 99 7.65 42.04 -8.93
CA ALA A 99 8.97 42.15 -8.29
C ALA A 99 9.08 41.19 -7.09
N ARG A 100 8.07 41.20 -6.23
CA ARG A 100 8.00 40.23 -5.10
C ARG A 100 8.01 38.77 -5.57
N SER A 101 7.24 38.42 -6.59
CA SER A 101 7.21 37.08 -7.16
C SER A 101 8.56 36.71 -7.78
N PHE A 102 9.23 37.63 -8.44
CA PHE A 102 10.55 37.42 -9.03
C PHE A 102 11.61 37.10 -7.96
N VAL A 103 11.68 37.89 -6.90
CA VAL A 103 12.61 37.65 -5.80
C VAL A 103 12.32 36.29 -5.13
N ALA A 104 11.06 36.01 -4.80
CA ALA A 104 10.69 34.77 -4.13
C ALA A 104 10.94 33.51 -5.01
N ASN A 105 10.79 33.59 -6.31
CA ASN A 105 11.16 32.51 -7.23
C ASN A 105 12.69 32.41 -7.39
N GLY A 106 13.41 33.53 -7.32
CA GLY A 106 14.87 33.56 -7.27
C GLY A 106 15.42 32.81 -6.05
N ASP A 107 14.81 33.01 -4.89
CA ASP A 107 15.19 32.30 -3.65
C ASP A 107 15.00 30.77 -3.77
N ILE A 108 13.92 30.33 -4.42
CA ILE A 108 13.69 28.89 -4.69
C ILE A 108 14.80 28.32 -5.59
N LEU A 109 15.16 29.05 -6.66
CA LEU A 109 16.21 28.63 -7.58
C LEU A 109 17.58 28.59 -6.88
N ALA A 110 17.88 29.58 -6.05
CA ALA A 110 19.10 29.62 -5.26
C ALA A 110 19.18 28.45 -4.28
N ALA A 111 18.08 28.15 -3.56
CA ALA A 111 18.01 27.01 -2.67
C ALA A 111 18.18 25.68 -3.43
N ALA A 112 17.59 25.55 -4.62
CA ALA A 112 17.75 24.37 -5.47
C ALA A 112 19.21 24.23 -5.94
N SER A 113 19.89 25.30 -6.33
CA SER A 113 21.28 25.26 -6.77
C SER A 113 22.24 24.80 -5.65
N ILE A 114 22.01 25.23 -4.42
CA ILE A 114 22.78 24.77 -3.24
C ILE A 114 22.56 23.27 -3.04
N LYS A 115 21.32 22.81 -3.12
CA LYS A 115 21.00 21.37 -2.97
C LYS A 115 21.60 20.52 -4.10
N VAL A 116 21.65 21.01 -5.33
CA VAL A 116 22.33 20.33 -6.44
C VAL A 116 23.82 20.17 -6.16
N GLU A 117 24.47 21.17 -5.57
CA GLU A 117 25.88 21.07 -5.17
C GLU A 117 26.08 20.08 -4.01
N ASP A 118 25.18 20.07 -3.04
CA ASP A 118 25.17 19.07 -1.97
C ASP A 118 25.01 17.64 -2.53
N TYR A 119 24.12 17.49 -3.53
CA TYR A 119 23.96 16.20 -4.23
C TYR A 119 25.25 15.77 -4.96
N ARG A 120 25.92 16.68 -5.67
CA ARG A 120 27.19 16.37 -6.36
C ARG A 120 28.25 15.87 -5.37
N LYS A 121 28.34 16.49 -4.19
CA LYS A 121 29.26 16.08 -3.13
C LYS A 121 28.89 14.70 -2.58
N ALA A 122 27.62 14.44 -2.31
CA ALA A 122 27.15 13.14 -1.83
C ALA A 122 27.32 12.05 -2.89
N ALA A 123 26.96 12.34 -4.14
CA ALA A 123 27.08 11.41 -5.26
C ALA A 123 28.54 11.05 -5.58
N SER A 124 29.50 11.98 -5.38
CA SER A 124 30.93 11.68 -5.58
C SER A 124 31.49 10.65 -4.58
N GLN A 125 30.77 10.37 -3.50
CA GLN A 125 31.14 9.36 -2.50
C GLN A 125 30.54 7.97 -2.80
N ILE A 126 29.64 7.89 -3.78
CA ILE A 126 29.05 6.62 -4.19
C ILE A 126 30.09 5.84 -5.00
N PRO A 127 30.37 4.57 -4.67
CA PRO A 127 31.29 3.74 -5.44
C PRO A 127 30.91 3.67 -6.91
N GLY A 128 31.91 3.66 -7.79
CA GLY A 128 31.73 3.84 -9.24
C GLY A 128 31.14 2.63 -10.00
N SER A 129 30.76 1.55 -9.31
CA SER A 129 30.17 0.37 -9.94
C SER A 129 28.79 0.08 -9.36
N PRO A 130 27.71 0.62 -9.94
CA PRO A 130 26.36 0.50 -9.37
C PRO A 130 25.81 -0.92 -9.39
N ILE A 131 26.32 -1.81 -10.25
CA ILE A 131 25.79 -3.19 -10.41
C ILE A 131 26.51 -4.20 -9.51
N ALA A 132 27.71 -3.89 -9.02
CA ALA A 132 28.51 -4.79 -8.18
C ALA A 132 28.58 -4.38 -6.71
N ASP A 133 27.76 -3.42 -6.28
CA ASP A 133 27.82 -2.84 -4.94
C ASP A 133 26.47 -2.91 -4.23
N SER A 134 26.40 -3.77 -3.20
CA SER A 134 25.22 -3.95 -2.33
C SER A 134 25.18 -2.97 -1.16
N ASP A 135 26.11 -1.99 -1.08
CA ASP A 135 26.15 -1.03 0.03
C ASP A 135 25.04 0.03 -0.06
N LEU A 136 23.89 -0.30 0.45
CA LEU A 136 22.73 0.60 0.54
C LEU A 136 23.00 1.89 1.33
N PRO A 137 23.74 1.87 2.47
CA PRO A 137 23.99 3.09 3.23
C PRO A 137 24.76 4.17 2.47
N SER A 138 25.58 3.80 1.48
CA SER A 138 26.38 4.74 0.70
C SER A 138 25.56 5.69 -0.16
N VAL A 139 24.38 5.24 -0.64
CA VAL A 139 23.53 6.01 -1.55
C VAL A 139 22.48 6.86 -0.85
N VAL A 140 22.10 6.51 0.39
CA VAL A 140 21.03 7.18 1.13
C VAL A 140 21.27 8.68 1.30
N PRO A 141 22.50 9.18 1.61
CA PRO A 141 22.71 10.62 1.73
C PRO A 141 22.43 11.39 0.43
N ALA A 142 22.79 10.83 -0.73
CA ALA A 142 22.53 11.45 -2.02
C ALA A 142 21.00 11.44 -2.35
N LEU A 143 20.33 10.33 -2.08
CA LEU A 143 18.88 10.18 -2.27
C LEU A 143 18.10 11.12 -1.35
N ASN A 144 18.53 11.30 -0.11
CA ASN A 144 17.93 12.25 0.83
C ASN A 144 18.00 13.68 0.29
N VAL A 145 19.14 14.09 -0.28
CA VAL A 145 19.27 15.42 -0.88
C VAL A 145 18.30 15.62 -2.04
N LEU A 146 18.15 14.62 -2.91
CA LEU A 146 17.19 14.68 -4.03
C LEU A 146 15.74 14.67 -3.56
N ARG A 147 15.41 13.87 -2.55
CA ARG A 147 14.07 13.87 -1.91
C ARG A 147 13.73 15.24 -1.36
N ASP A 148 14.71 15.92 -0.75
CA ASP A 148 14.54 17.18 -0.04
C ASP A 148 14.80 18.41 -0.93
N LEU A 149 14.85 18.23 -2.26
CA LEU A 149 14.91 19.35 -3.21
C LEU A 149 13.68 20.26 -3.05
N PRO A 150 13.86 21.59 -3.14
CA PRO A 150 12.75 22.52 -3.10
C PRO A 150 11.69 22.19 -4.15
N THR A 151 10.44 22.27 -3.76
CA THR A 151 9.27 22.01 -4.64
C THR A 151 9.15 20.59 -5.18
N ASN A 152 9.92 19.61 -4.72
CA ASN A 152 9.82 18.22 -5.17
C ASN A 152 8.37 17.71 -4.98
N SER A 153 7.71 17.35 -6.09
CA SER A 153 6.30 16.98 -6.13
C SER A 153 6.00 15.60 -5.52
N VAL A 154 7.02 14.78 -5.26
CA VAL A 154 6.86 13.46 -4.63
C VAL A 154 6.47 13.59 -3.16
N ARG A 155 6.95 14.61 -2.48
CA ARG A 155 6.78 14.77 -1.03
C ARG A 155 5.40 15.25 -0.57
N SER A 156 4.75 16.12 -1.31
CA SER A 156 3.35 16.55 -1.22
C SER A 156 3.13 17.78 -2.09
N TYR A 157 2.02 17.85 -2.77
CA TYR A 157 1.59 19.07 -3.46
C TYR A 157 1.20 20.11 -2.39
N GLN A 158 2.14 20.93 -1.96
CA GLN A 158 1.82 22.13 -1.18
C GLN A 158 1.40 23.23 -2.18
N ARG A 159 0.22 23.81 -1.96
CA ARG A 159 -0.17 25.00 -2.72
C ARG A 159 0.90 26.06 -2.58
N PRO A 160 1.45 26.58 -3.68
CA PRO A 160 2.46 27.63 -3.60
C PRO A 160 1.91 28.84 -2.85
N ALA A 161 2.75 29.49 -2.06
CA ALA A 161 2.36 30.71 -1.38
C ALA A 161 1.89 31.76 -2.40
N HIS A 162 0.88 32.58 -2.07
CA HIS A 162 0.33 33.59 -2.97
C HIS A 162 1.42 34.54 -3.51
N SER A 163 2.49 34.80 -2.74
CA SER A 163 3.63 35.61 -3.17
C SER A 163 4.39 35.06 -4.38
N LEU A 164 4.24 33.77 -4.71
CA LEU A 164 4.93 33.08 -5.80
C LEU A 164 4.10 33.04 -7.09
N THR A 165 2.78 33.21 -7.01
CA THR A 165 1.84 32.81 -8.07
C THR A 165 1.51 33.90 -9.10
N TYR A 166 2.07 35.10 -8.98
CA TYR A 166 1.75 36.23 -9.89
C TYR A 166 2.32 36.06 -11.32
N GLY A 167 2.14 34.88 -11.91
CA GLY A 167 2.52 34.57 -13.28
C GLY A 167 3.97 34.15 -13.50
N LEU A 168 4.83 34.21 -12.47
CA LEU A 168 6.26 33.88 -12.58
C LEU A 168 6.65 32.57 -11.87
N TYR A 169 5.69 31.83 -11.33
CA TYR A 169 5.96 30.62 -10.56
C TYR A 169 6.56 29.50 -11.39
N GLN A 170 7.81 29.16 -11.12
CA GLN A 170 8.58 28.08 -11.77
C GLN A 170 8.59 26.79 -10.96
N GLY A 171 8.07 26.81 -9.73
CA GLY A 171 8.15 25.68 -8.83
C GLY A 171 7.46 24.40 -9.33
N LYS A 172 6.47 24.52 -10.22
CA LYS A 172 5.86 23.32 -10.83
C LYS A 172 6.82 22.62 -11.80
N VAL A 173 7.52 23.38 -12.63
CA VAL A 173 8.50 22.83 -13.58
C VAL A 173 9.69 22.27 -12.82
N LEU A 174 10.23 23.06 -11.88
CA LEU A 174 11.35 22.64 -11.01
C LEU A 174 10.99 21.39 -10.19
N GLY A 175 9.78 21.35 -9.62
CA GLY A 175 9.31 20.23 -8.81
C GLY A 175 9.13 18.94 -9.60
N ASN A 176 8.65 19.04 -10.84
CA ASN A 176 8.54 17.88 -11.73
C ASN A 176 9.93 17.36 -12.14
N GLN A 177 10.86 18.26 -12.46
CA GLN A 177 12.24 17.87 -12.78
C GLN A 177 12.95 17.25 -11.55
N ALA A 178 12.77 17.85 -10.37
CA ALA A 178 13.30 17.29 -9.13
C ALA A 178 12.74 15.89 -8.84
N ALA A 179 11.44 15.71 -9.05
CA ALA A 179 10.78 14.41 -8.89
C ALA A 179 11.31 13.37 -9.88
N GLN A 180 11.45 13.74 -11.16
CA GLN A 180 12.02 12.85 -12.18
C GLN A 180 13.46 12.47 -11.85
N THR A 181 14.31 13.44 -11.51
CA THR A 181 15.70 13.17 -11.13
C THR A 181 15.78 12.26 -9.91
N TYR A 182 14.92 12.46 -8.92
CA TYR A 182 14.87 11.60 -7.75
C TYR A 182 14.43 10.16 -8.09
N ILE A 183 13.40 10.00 -8.93
CA ILE A 183 12.93 8.68 -9.38
C ILE A 183 14.01 7.98 -10.21
N SER A 184 14.67 8.67 -11.14
CA SER A 184 15.80 8.11 -11.89
C SER A 184 16.93 7.66 -10.95
N ALA A 185 17.27 8.47 -9.94
CA ALA A 185 18.27 8.11 -8.97
C ALA A 185 17.87 6.89 -8.10
N LEU A 186 16.60 6.70 -7.80
CA LEU A 186 16.10 5.51 -7.12
C LEU A 186 16.31 4.26 -8.01
N ASN A 187 15.95 4.35 -9.29
CA ASN A 187 16.15 3.25 -10.24
C ASN A 187 17.63 2.97 -10.54
N GLU A 188 18.47 3.99 -10.62
CA GLU A 188 19.89 3.84 -10.96
C GLU A 188 20.77 3.43 -9.77
N HIS A 189 20.42 3.86 -8.56
CA HIS A 189 21.28 3.67 -7.40
C HIS A 189 20.69 2.76 -6.31
N LEU A 190 19.39 2.85 -6.01
CA LEU A 190 18.77 2.04 -4.98
C LEU A 190 18.40 0.65 -5.48
N LEU A 191 17.67 0.58 -6.58
CA LEU A 191 17.15 -0.69 -7.12
C LEU A 191 18.24 -1.72 -7.43
N PRO A 192 19.36 -1.39 -8.13
CA PRO A 192 20.42 -2.37 -8.39
C PRO A 192 21.05 -2.92 -7.12
N ARG A 193 21.20 -2.09 -6.08
CA ARG A 193 21.76 -2.53 -4.79
C ARG A 193 20.83 -3.43 -4.01
N MET A 194 19.52 -3.16 -4.09
CA MET A 194 18.50 -4.05 -3.52
C MET A 194 18.53 -5.42 -4.22
N LEU A 195 18.59 -5.43 -5.55
CA LEU A 195 18.69 -6.65 -6.34
C LEU A 195 19.96 -7.44 -6.03
N LEU A 196 21.11 -6.79 -6.01
CA LEU A 196 22.38 -7.46 -5.68
C LEU A 196 22.36 -8.03 -4.26
N ARG A 197 21.79 -7.30 -3.30
CA ARG A 197 21.63 -7.79 -1.92
C ARG A 197 20.74 -9.03 -1.87
N LEU A 198 19.64 -9.06 -2.63
CA LEU A 198 18.81 -10.26 -2.76
C LEU A 198 19.57 -11.42 -3.40
N GLU A 199 20.40 -11.18 -4.42
CA GLU A 199 21.26 -12.21 -5.03
C GLU A 199 22.24 -12.80 -4.00
N GLU A 200 22.92 -11.96 -3.22
CA GLU A 200 23.83 -12.39 -2.15
C GLU A 200 23.10 -13.23 -1.09
N GLN A 201 21.87 -12.81 -0.71
CA GLN A 201 21.07 -13.55 0.24
C GLN A 201 20.60 -14.90 -0.30
N MET A 202 20.16 -14.95 -1.56
CA MET A 202 19.78 -16.20 -2.22
C MET A 202 20.98 -17.16 -2.32
N LEU A 203 22.15 -16.65 -2.69
CA LEU A 203 23.38 -17.45 -2.75
C LEU A 203 23.83 -17.96 -1.38
N ALA A 204 23.63 -17.18 -0.31
CA ALA A 204 23.97 -17.58 1.06
C ALA A 204 23.00 -18.60 1.66
N ASN A 205 21.80 -18.76 1.09
CA ASN A 205 20.73 -19.62 1.61
C ASN A 205 20.28 -20.68 0.60
N MET A 206 21.21 -21.20 -0.21
CA MET A 206 20.91 -22.20 -1.25
C MET A 206 20.35 -23.52 -0.71
N ASP A 207 20.57 -23.80 0.55
CA ASP A 207 20.07 -24.96 1.29
C ASP A 207 18.70 -24.73 1.95
N ASN A 208 18.15 -23.51 1.84
CA ASN A 208 16.83 -23.16 2.39
C ASN A 208 15.84 -22.84 1.25
N PRO A 209 15.11 -23.83 0.73
CA PRO A 209 14.22 -23.63 -0.41
C PRO A 209 13.03 -22.71 -0.10
N GLU A 210 12.58 -22.64 1.14
CA GLU A 210 11.50 -21.73 1.55
C GLU A 210 11.93 -20.26 1.41
N PHE A 211 13.10 -19.96 1.94
CA PHE A 211 13.71 -18.64 1.81
C PHE A 211 13.96 -18.30 0.32
N LEU A 212 14.51 -19.26 -0.44
CA LEU A 212 14.79 -19.06 -1.85
C LEU A 212 13.53 -18.75 -2.67
N TYR A 213 12.40 -19.40 -2.38
CA TYR A 213 11.16 -19.16 -3.10
C TYR A 213 10.66 -17.73 -2.89
N GLU A 214 10.56 -17.30 -1.64
CA GLU A 214 10.09 -15.95 -1.32
C GLU A 214 11.08 -14.86 -1.77
N ALA A 215 12.39 -15.10 -1.62
CA ALA A 215 13.42 -14.18 -2.11
C ALA A 215 13.39 -14.04 -3.63
N LEU A 216 13.25 -15.17 -4.36
CA LEU A 216 13.12 -15.18 -5.81
C LEU A 216 11.87 -14.43 -6.28
N LYS A 217 10.76 -14.61 -5.59
CA LYS A 217 9.50 -13.91 -5.86
C LYS A 217 9.69 -12.40 -5.77
N VAL A 218 10.27 -11.90 -4.67
CA VAL A 218 10.59 -10.47 -4.48
C VAL A 218 11.57 -9.98 -5.54
N TYR A 219 12.59 -10.78 -5.87
CA TYR A 219 13.62 -10.46 -6.86
C TYR A 219 13.03 -10.29 -8.27
N LEU A 220 12.17 -11.21 -8.69
CA LEU A 220 11.47 -11.15 -9.98
C LEU A 220 10.49 -9.99 -10.06
N MET A 221 9.77 -9.68 -8.96
CA MET A 221 8.89 -8.51 -8.88
C MET A 221 9.65 -7.21 -9.08
N LEU A 222 10.80 -7.06 -8.42
CA LEU A 222 11.65 -5.87 -8.56
C LEU A 222 12.28 -5.75 -9.94
N GLY A 223 12.48 -6.86 -10.66
CA GLY A 223 12.96 -6.88 -12.05
C GLY A 223 11.85 -6.85 -13.10
N ASP A 224 10.61 -6.51 -12.74
CA ASP A 224 9.44 -6.45 -13.64
C ASP A 224 9.17 -7.77 -14.42
N GLN A 225 9.56 -8.92 -13.82
CA GLN A 225 9.33 -10.25 -14.38
C GLN A 225 8.13 -10.99 -13.75
N GLY A 226 7.35 -10.29 -12.92
CA GLY A 226 6.15 -10.82 -12.30
C GLY A 226 5.19 -9.74 -11.81
N PRO A 227 3.98 -10.12 -11.43
CA PRO A 227 3.00 -9.17 -10.92
C PRO A 227 3.48 -8.56 -9.61
N MET A 228 3.56 -7.23 -9.54
CA MET A 228 4.08 -6.49 -8.39
C MET A 228 3.12 -6.56 -7.21
N ASP A 229 3.54 -7.18 -6.13
CA ASP A 229 2.96 -7.06 -4.79
C ASP A 229 3.82 -6.11 -3.94
N LYS A 230 3.35 -4.86 -3.84
CA LYS A 230 4.08 -3.79 -3.14
C LYS A 230 4.20 -4.03 -1.64
N GLU A 231 3.20 -4.69 -1.06
CA GLU A 231 3.17 -4.98 0.37
C GLU A 231 4.22 -6.02 0.72
N LEU A 232 4.24 -7.14 -0.02
CA LEU A 232 5.23 -8.18 0.15
C LEU A 232 6.67 -7.65 -0.03
N VAL A 233 6.92 -6.86 -1.08
CA VAL A 233 8.25 -6.26 -1.31
C VAL A 233 8.63 -5.33 -0.16
N ARG A 234 7.70 -4.51 0.34
CA ARG A 234 7.96 -3.61 1.46
C ARG A 234 8.28 -4.37 2.74
N GLU A 235 7.48 -5.37 3.09
CA GLU A 235 7.68 -6.19 4.28
C GLU A 235 9.00 -6.93 4.24
N TRP A 236 9.32 -7.55 3.11
CA TRP A 236 10.60 -8.24 2.91
C TRP A 236 11.79 -7.31 3.12
N MET A 237 11.80 -6.17 2.44
CA MET A 237 12.93 -5.23 2.51
C MET A 237 13.04 -4.59 3.89
N SER A 238 11.93 -4.19 4.52
CA SER A 238 11.93 -3.62 5.87
C SER A 238 12.44 -4.64 6.90
N PHE A 239 12.04 -5.91 6.76
CA PHE A 239 12.54 -6.98 7.62
C PHE A 239 14.04 -7.21 7.42
N ASP A 240 14.52 -7.30 6.18
CA ASP A 240 15.93 -7.42 5.86
C ASP A 240 16.75 -6.26 6.46
N TRP A 241 16.29 -5.02 6.30
CA TRP A 241 16.96 -3.86 6.87
C TRP A 241 16.93 -3.83 8.39
N SER A 242 15.90 -4.40 9.02
CA SER A 242 15.83 -4.51 10.49
C SER A 242 16.94 -5.39 11.04
N ILE A 243 17.31 -6.43 10.31
CA ILE A 243 18.39 -7.37 10.65
C ILE A 243 19.75 -6.79 10.23
N GLY A 244 19.89 -6.38 8.98
CA GLY A 244 21.15 -5.91 8.41
C GLY A 244 21.65 -4.59 8.99
N PHE A 245 20.73 -3.72 9.38
CA PHE A 245 21.01 -2.42 9.98
C PHE A 245 20.41 -2.31 11.39
N ALA A 246 20.66 -3.31 12.24
CA ALA A 246 20.14 -3.37 13.61
C ALA A 246 20.66 -2.22 14.50
N GLY A 247 19.92 -1.93 15.56
CA GLY A 247 20.27 -0.94 16.60
C GLY A 247 19.66 0.44 16.37
N ASP A 248 19.56 1.21 17.49
CA ASP A 248 18.91 2.52 17.50
C ASP A 248 19.69 3.58 16.71
N THR A 249 21.01 3.46 16.64
CA THR A 249 21.87 4.37 15.87
C THR A 249 21.59 4.34 14.37
N ARG A 250 21.05 3.23 13.87
CA ARG A 250 20.67 3.04 12.47
C ARG A 250 19.17 3.17 12.18
N ALA A 251 18.37 3.56 13.17
CA ALA A 251 16.93 3.73 13.01
C ALA A 251 16.57 4.79 11.96
N VAL A 252 17.35 5.89 11.89
CA VAL A 252 17.17 6.94 10.88
C VAL A 252 17.44 6.39 9.47
N LEU A 253 18.52 5.59 9.31
CA LEU A 253 18.85 4.96 8.03
C LEU A 253 17.71 4.03 7.55
N ARG A 254 17.18 3.17 8.43
CA ARG A 254 16.05 2.29 8.09
C ARG A 254 14.82 3.08 7.65
N LYS A 255 14.47 4.13 8.41
CA LYS A 255 13.35 5.01 8.07
C LYS A 255 13.53 5.71 6.72
N ASP A 256 14.75 6.15 6.40
CA ASP A 256 15.05 6.76 5.10
C ASP A 256 14.94 5.73 3.97
N LEU A 257 15.47 4.52 4.16
CA LEU A 257 15.35 3.42 3.19
C LEU A 257 13.88 3.06 2.94
N ASP A 258 13.06 2.89 3.99
CA ASP A 258 11.62 2.65 3.86
C ASP A 258 10.93 3.76 3.08
N GLY A 259 11.26 5.01 3.36
CA GLY A 259 10.71 6.17 2.64
C GLY A 259 11.13 6.22 1.16
N HIS A 260 12.36 5.81 0.83
CA HIS A 260 12.83 5.71 -0.56
C HIS A 260 12.16 4.55 -1.29
N LEU A 261 11.99 3.41 -0.64
CA LEU A 261 11.30 2.24 -1.17
C LEU A 261 9.82 2.55 -1.48
N GLU A 262 9.11 3.23 -0.57
CA GLU A 262 7.72 3.63 -0.79
C GLU A 262 7.58 4.48 -2.07
N VAL A 263 8.50 5.41 -2.29
CA VAL A 263 8.51 6.23 -3.51
C VAL A 263 8.82 5.38 -4.74
N LEU A 264 9.81 4.50 -4.67
CA LEU A 264 10.16 3.59 -5.77
C LEU A 264 8.95 2.72 -6.16
N LEU A 265 8.29 2.09 -5.19
CA LEU A 265 7.13 1.23 -5.41
C LEU A 265 5.86 2.00 -5.82
N SER A 266 5.78 3.31 -5.58
CA SER A 266 4.63 4.14 -5.99
C SER A 266 4.59 4.41 -7.50
N ARG A 267 5.69 4.16 -8.20
CA ARG A 267 5.87 4.41 -9.64
C ARG A 267 6.13 3.09 -10.39
N SER A 268 6.22 3.18 -11.71
CA SER A 268 6.75 2.09 -12.52
C SER A 268 8.25 1.95 -12.23
N ILE A 269 8.68 0.73 -11.96
CA ILE A 269 10.09 0.38 -11.84
C ILE A 269 10.65 0.25 -13.27
N ASP A 270 11.87 0.75 -13.49
CA ASP A 270 12.53 0.62 -14.77
C ASP A 270 12.96 -0.84 -14.98
N ASP A 271 12.84 -1.33 -16.22
CA ASP A 271 13.30 -2.66 -16.59
C ASP A 271 14.81 -2.77 -16.37
N ILE A 272 15.22 -3.74 -15.56
CA ILE A 272 16.63 -4.01 -15.24
C ILE A 272 16.95 -5.48 -15.52
N ALA A 273 18.08 -5.73 -16.16
CA ALA A 273 18.53 -7.09 -16.45
C ALA A 273 18.85 -7.84 -15.14
N LEU A 274 18.09 -8.91 -14.87
CA LEU A 274 18.30 -9.81 -13.75
C LEU A 274 19.37 -10.87 -14.06
N ASN A 275 19.90 -11.50 -13.02
CA ASN A 275 20.87 -12.58 -13.11
C ASN A 275 20.18 -13.89 -13.56
N GLY A 276 20.02 -14.07 -14.89
CA GLY A 276 19.36 -15.24 -15.48
C GLY A 276 19.93 -16.59 -15.01
N PRO A 277 21.26 -16.80 -15.00
CA PRO A 277 21.86 -18.04 -14.49
C PRO A 277 21.48 -18.34 -13.04
N LEU A 278 21.44 -17.35 -12.15
CA LEU A 278 21.03 -17.53 -10.75
C LEU A 278 19.54 -17.91 -10.67
N ILE A 279 18.68 -17.23 -11.43
CA ILE A 279 17.25 -17.54 -11.51
C ILE A 279 17.06 -19.00 -11.95
N GLU A 280 17.71 -19.42 -13.03
CA GLU A 280 17.61 -20.80 -13.53
C GLU A 280 18.08 -21.85 -12.52
N GLN A 281 19.16 -21.56 -11.79
CA GLN A 281 19.69 -22.43 -10.75
C GLN A 281 18.68 -22.58 -9.59
N ILE A 282 18.14 -21.47 -9.10
CA ILE A 282 17.15 -21.49 -8.00
C ILE A 282 15.85 -22.15 -8.45
N GLN A 283 15.35 -21.83 -9.64
CA GLN A 283 14.18 -22.48 -10.21
C GLN A 283 14.38 -24.00 -10.38
N GLY A 284 15.60 -24.43 -10.71
CA GLY A 284 15.98 -25.84 -10.73
C GLY A 284 15.83 -26.50 -9.37
N LEU A 285 16.46 -25.95 -8.34
CA LEU A 285 16.36 -26.43 -6.96
C LEU A 285 14.94 -26.48 -6.45
N LEU A 286 14.18 -25.40 -6.67
CA LEU A 286 12.78 -25.30 -6.24
C LEU A 286 11.87 -26.30 -6.97
N SER A 287 12.22 -26.70 -8.19
CA SER A 287 11.46 -27.68 -8.97
C SER A 287 11.65 -29.12 -8.47
N GLU A 288 12.71 -29.39 -7.71
CA GLU A 288 12.94 -30.70 -7.07
C GLU A 288 12.05 -30.91 -5.85
N MET A 289 11.56 -29.82 -5.23
CA MET A 289 10.63 -29.90 -4.09
C MET A 289 9.19 -30.19 -4.58
N PRO A 290 8.49 -31.12 -3.95
CA PRO A 290 7.06 -31.37 -4.25
C PRO A 290 6.24 -30.08 -4.17
N LEU A 291 5.32 -29.90 -5.12
CA LEU A 291 4.49 -28.71 -5.19
C LEU A 291 3.65 -28.51 -3.91
N ALA A 292 3.19 -29.63 -3.31
CA ALA A 292 2.44 -29.60 -2.07
C ALA A 292 3.24 -29.02 -0.90
N GLU A 293 4.52 -29.38 -0.78
CA GLU A 293 5.41 -28.85 0.27
C GLU A 293 5.65 -27.35 0.09
N ARG A 294 5.86 -26.90 -1.15
CA ARG A 294 6.05 -25.46 -1.43
C ARG A 294 4.83 -24.64 -1.08
N VAL A 295 3.65 -25.12 -1.47
CA VAL A 295 2.38 -24.44 -1.16
C VAL A 295 2.14 -24.42 0.35
N TYR A 296 2.33 -25.56 0.99
CA TYR A 296 2.22 -25.71 2.43
C TYR A 296 3.11 -24.70 3.18
N ASN A 297 4.40 -24.65 2.82
CA ASN A 297 5.36 -23.72 3.39
C ASN A 297 4.98 -22.25 3.13
N GLY A 298 4.48 -21.94 1.95
CA GLY A 298 3.95 -20.60 1.63
C GLY A 298 2.76 -20.19 2.52
N ILE A 299 1.90 -21.14 2.89
CA ILE A 299 0.76 -20.87 3.79
C ILE A 299 1.23 -20.63 5.22
N ILE A 300 2.04 -21.54 5.78
CA ILE A 300 2.47 -21.44 7.19
C ILE A 300 3.39 -20.24 7.45
N ASN A 301 4.09 -19.75 6.43
CA ASN A 301 4.95 -18.58 6.50
C ASN A 301 4.28 -17.28 6.04
N SER A 302 3.01 -17.33 5.66
CA SER A 302 2.27 -16.15 5.20
C SER A 302 2.16 -15.07 6.30
N PRO A 303 2.01 -13.79 5.92
CA PRO A 303 1.76 -12.72 6.89
C PRO A 303 0.54 -13.03 7.78
N SER A 304 -0.54 -13.51 7.20
CA SER A 304 -1.77 -13.89 7.92
C SER A 304 -1.51 -14.96 8.98
N ALA A 305 -0.63 -15.94 8.69
CA ALA A 305 -0.25 -16.97 9.64
C ALA A 305 0.63 -16.43 10.78
N LYS A 306 1.52 -15.48 10.47
CA LYS A 306 2.43 -14.87 11.45
C LYS A 306 1.76 -13.85 12.37
N GLU A 307 0.63 -13.27 11.97
CA GLU A 307 -0.17 -12.38 12.81
C GLU A 307 -0.97 -13.12 13.88
N LEU A 308 -1.14 -14.43 13.74
CA LEU A 308 -1.85 -15.24 14.72
C LEU A 308 -1.07 -15.33 16.03
N ALA A 309 -1.77 -15.18 17.15
CA ALA A 309 -1.17 -15.29 18.47
C ALA A 309 -0.67 -16.72 18.73
N GLU A 310 0.54 -16.84 19.24
CA GLU A 310 1.07 -18.14 19.69
C GLU A 310 0.24 -18.70 20.86
N TRP A 311 0.00 -20.01 20.86
CA TRP A 311 -0.56 -20.72 21.97
C TRP A 311 0.55 -21.09 22.97
N ARG A 312 0.52 -20.55 24.20
CA ARG A 312 1.60 -20.70 25.19
C ARG A 312 1.14 -21.37 26.47
N LEU A 313 1.97 -22.30 26.97
CA LEU A 313 1.72 -22.99 28.23
C LEU A 313 1.60 -22.03 29.42
N THR A 314 2.35 -20.93 29.43
CA THR A 314 2.30 -19.90 30.49
C THR A 314 0.94 -19.21 30.55
N ASP A 315 0.31 -18.97 29.41
CA ASP A 315 -0.95 -18.24 29.32
C ASP A 315 -2.12 -19.14 29.73
N ILE A 316 -2.03 -20.43 29.41
CA ILE A 316 -3.05 -21.45 29.69
C ILE A 316 -2.95 -22.00 31.11
N GLY A 317 -1.75 -22.38 31.54
CA GLY A 317 -1.53 -22.96 32.87
C GLY A 317 -1.62 -21.96 34.03
N GLY A 318 -1.62 -20.65 33.68
CA GLY A 318 -1.73 -19.57 34.64
C GLY A 318 -0.44 -19.33 35.44
N PRO A 319 -0.47 -18.43 36.46
CA PRO A 319 0.73 -17.96 37.15
C PRO A 319 1.47 -19.03 37.98
N ALA A 320 0.80 -20.14 38.29
CA ALA A 320 1.39 -21.24 39.06
C ALA A 320 2.09 -22.31 38.20
N VAL A 321 1.99 -22.22 36.87
CA VAL A 321 2.51 -23.26 35.95
C VAL A 321 4.00 -23.51 36.13
N SER A 322 4.82 -22.48 36.25
CA SER A 322 6.27 -22.58 36.43
C SER A 322 6.73 -23.13 37.77
N ARG A 323 5.79 -23.28 38.75
CA ARG A 323 6.06 -23.85 40.08
C ARG A 323 5.82 -25.35 40.14
N VAL A 324 5.18 -25.91 39.12
CA VAL A 324 4.77 -27.33 39.16
C VAL A 324 5.07 -28.08 37.86
N ILE A 325 5.24 -27.38 36.74
CA ILE A 325 5.49 -27.98 35.44
C ILE A 325 6.84 -27.49 34.90
N VAL A 326 7.56 -28.38 34.28
CA VAL A 326 8.82 -28.15 33.58
C VAL A 326 8.78 -28.87 32.24
N ARG A 327 9.58 -28.44 31.30
CA ARG A 327 9.78 -29.16 30.04
C ARG A 327 11.00 -30.07 30.17
N SER A 328 10.82 -31.35 29.83
CA SER A 328 11.90 -32.34 29.84
C SER A 328 13.06 -31.96 28.91
N SER A 329 12.77 -31.25 27.84
CA SER A 329 13.77 -30.70 26.91
C SER A 329 14.58 -29.53 27.48
N GLY A 330 14.21 -28.98 28.64
CA GLY A 330 14.81 -27.76 29.21
C GLY A 330 14.40 -26.45 28.51
N LYS A 331 13.49 -26.49 27.53
CA LYS A 331 12.96 -25.29 26.86
C LYS A 331 12.10 -24.47 27.82
N PRO A 332 12.06 -23.14 27.64
CA PRO A 332 11.21 -22.31 28.48
C PRO A 332 9.71 -22.57 28.21
N LEU A 333 8.87 -22.44 29.25
CA LEU A 333 7.41 -22.65 29.15
C LEU A 333 6.69 -21.60 28.29
N ASN A 334 7.31 -20.46 28.05
CA ASN A 334 6.77 -19.39 27.17
C ASN A 334 7.03 -19.62 25.67
N GLU A 335 7.84 -20.62 25.30
CA GLU A 335 7.94 -21.06 23.91
C GLU A 335 6.67 -21.82 23.53
N GLY A 336 5.83 -21.23 22.70
CA GLY A 336 4.50 -21.73 22.36
C GLY A 336 4.45 -22.57 21.08
N VAL A 337 3.23 -22.95 20.73
CA VAL A 337 2.87 -23.47 19.41
C VAL A 337 2.47 -22.27 18.56
N ALA A 338 2.97 -22.22 17.31
CA ALA A 338 2.64 -21.12 16.38
C ALA A 338 1.12 -21.05 16.17
N GLY A 339 0.57 -19.83 16.12
CA GLY A 339 -0.87 -19.61 16.06
C GLY A 339 -1.57 -20.26 14.87
N ILE A 340 -0.84 -20.53 13.78
CA ILE A 340 -1.38 -21.27 12.63
C ILE A 340 -1.77 -22.72 13.01
N PHE A 341 -1.13 -23.34 14.01
CA PHE A 341 -1.44 -24.68 14.55
C PHE A 341 -2.36 -24.60 15.77
N THR A 342 -3.32 -23.72 15.76
CA THR A 342 -4.42 -23.63 16.72
C THR A 342 -5.75 -23.88 16.01
N TYR A 343 -6.82 -24.10 16.76
CA TYR A 343 -8.18 -24.19 16.20
C TYR A 343 -8.54 -22.97 15.34
N ASP A 344 -8.27 -21.77 15.85
CA ASP A 344 -8.53 -20.53 15.13
C ASP A 344 -7.64 -20.43 13.88
N GLY A 345 -6.35 -20.77 13.99
CA GLY A 345 -5.43 -20.80 12.86
C GLY A 345 -5.86 -21.74 11.74
N PHE A 346 -6.31 -22.94 12.10
CA PHE A 346 -6.85 -23.90 11.14
C PHE A 346 -8.08 -23.38 10.42
N ASN A 347 -9.10 -22.95 11.16
CA ASN A 347 -10.40 -22.61 10.57
C ASN A 347 -10.43 -21.25 9.89
N THR A 348 -9.66 -20.26 10.38
CA THR A 348 -9.69 -18.89 9.85
C THR A 348 -8.67 -18.65 8.72
N VAL A 349 -7.50 -19.26 8.81
CA VAL A 349 -6.40 -19.02 7.88
C VAL A 349 -6.11 -20.26 7.03
N PHE A 350 -5.67 -21.36 7.65
CA PHE A 350 -5.11 -22.48 6.89
C PHE A 350 -6.10 -23.14 5.95
N LEU A 351 -7.30 -23.47 6.40
CA LEU A 351 -8.32 -24.16 5.59
C LEU A 351 -8.74 -23.31 4.38
N ASN A 352 -8.93 -22.01 4.58
CA ASN A 352 -9.27 -21.08 3.49
C ASN A 352 -8.15 -20.98 2.46
N GLU A 353 -6.92 -20.92 2.91
CA GLU A 353 -5.74 -20.84 2.04
C GLU A 353 -5.50 -22.16 1.30
N ALA A 354 -5.67 -23.30 1.98
CA ALA A 354 -5.53 -24.63 1.37
C ALA A 354 -6.61 -24.88 0.30
N LEU A 355 -7.85 -24.44 0.52
CA LEU A 355 -8.90 -24.49 -0.49
C LEU A 355 -8.63 -23.51 -1.66
N GLY A 356 -7.92 -22.42 -1.41
CA GLY A 356 -7.48 -21.45 -2.42
C GLY A 356 -6.21 -21.85 -3.19
N VAL A 357 -5.62 -23.02 -2.94
CA VAL A 357 -4.35 -23.49 -3.55
C VAL A 357 -4.36 -23.40 -5.07
N ALA A 358 -5.44 -23.81 -5.73
CA ALA A 358 -5.54 -23.76 -7.18
C ALA A 358 -5.30 -22.36 -7.74
N LYS A 359 -5.91 -21.35 -7.12
CA LYS A 359 -5.77 -19.94 -7.51
C LYS A 359 -4.36 -19.42 -7.22
N ARG A 360 -3.78 -19.82 -6.10
CA ARG A 360 -2.42 -19.43 -5.71
C ARG A 360 -1.38 -19.99 -6.67
N VAL A 361 -1.41 -21.30 -6.92
CA VAL A 361 -0.46 -21.97 -7.83
C VAL A 361 -0.53 -21.38 -9.23
N GLN A 362 -1.73 -21.10 -9.72
CA GLN A 362 -1.92 -20.44 -11.00
C GLN A 362 -1.38 -18.99 -10.98
N GLY A 363 -1.64 -18.24 -9.91
CA GLY A 363 -1.18 -16.87 -9.75
C GLY A 363 0.33 -16.74 -9.58
N GLU A 364 1.01 -17.75 -9.04
CA GLU A 364 2.45 -17.74 -8.73
C GLU A 364 3.30 -18.60 -9.69
N SER A 365 2.69 -19.20 -10.74
CA SER A 365 3.42 -20.01 -11.73
C SER A 365 4.58 -19.28 -12.41
N TRP A 366 4.51 -17.96 -12.50
CA TRP A 366 5.55 -17.10 -13.07
C TRP A 366 6.87 -17.15 -12.28
N VAL A 367 6.84 -17.45 -10.97
CA VAL A 367 8.06 -17.55 -10.13
C VAL A 367 9.00 -18.66 -10.63
N LEU A 368 8.44 -19.78 -11.07
CA LEU A 368 9.19 -20.93 -11.57
C LEU A 368 9.35 -20.91 -13.09
N GLY A 369 8.84 -19.88 -13.76
CA GLY A 369 8.89 -19.74 -15.20
C GLY A 369 8.29 -20.94 -15.94
N PRO A 370 8.90 -21.41 -17.04
CA PRO A 370 8.37 -22.54 -17.82
C PRO A 370 8.20 -23.85 -17.02
N ARG A 371 8.94 -24.01 -15.92
CA ARG A 371 8.85 -25.19 -15.04
C ARG A 371 7.63 -25.15 -14.12
N GLY A 372 7.05 -23.95 -13.89
CA GLY A 372 5.81 -23.77 -13.10
C GLY A 372 4.52 -24.04 -13.86
N ILE A 373 4.60 -24.12 -15.19
CA ILE A 373 3.46 -24.35 -16.08
C ILE A 373 3.36 -25.85 -16.39
N SER A 374 3.02 -26.69 -15.41
CA SER A 374 2.48 -28.01 -15.70
C SER A 374 0.99 -27.89 -16.00
N GLU A 375 0.48 -28.63 -16.98
CA GLU A 375 -0.97 -28.73 -17.28
C GLU A 375 -1.71 -29.17 -16.01
N GLN A 376 -2.26 -28.20 -15.28
CA GLN A 376 -2.97 -28.49 -14.04
C GLN A 376 -4.45 -28.67 -14.38
N SER A 377 -4.88 -29.91 -14.50
CA SER A 377 -6.29 -30.24 -14.51
C SER A 377 -6.92 -29.89 -13.15
N GLU A 378 -8.20 -29.58 -13.13
CA GLU A 378 -8.94 -29.31 -11.88
C GLU A 378 -8.79 -30.47 -10.87
N VAL A 379 -8.74 -31.71 -11.35
CA VAL A 379 -8.48 -32.90 -10.52
C VAL A 379 -7.09 -32.87 -9.88
N ALA A 380 -6.06 -32.44 -10.59
CA ALA A 380 -4.71 -32.35 -10.06
C ALA A 380 -4.60 -31.24 -8.99
N LEU A 381 -5.34 -30.14 -9.16
CA LEU A 381 -5.38 -29.05 -8.17
C LEU A 381 -6.13 -29.46 -6.90
N LEU A 382 -7.20 -30.25 -7.01
CA LEU A 382 -7.89 -30.81 -5.84
C LEU A 382 -7.00 -31.82 -5.10
N ALA A 383 -6.29 -32.68 -5.82
CA ALA A 383 -5.31 -33.59 -5.24
C ALA A 383 -4.19 -32.83 -4.51
N LEU A 384 -3.70 -31.75 -5.12
CA LEU A 384 -2.71 -30.87 -4.50
C LEU A 384 -3.22 -30.24 -3.20
N SER A 385 -4.45 -29.71 -3.19
CA SER A 385 -5.05 -29.14 -1.98
C SER A 385 -5.12 -30.16 -0.86
N ARG A 386 -5.37 -31.42 -1.21
CA ARG A 386 -5.40 -32.53 -0.27
C ARG A 386 -4.03 -32.89 0.26
N ASP A 387 -3.02 -32.98 -0.60
CA ASP A 387 -1.64 -33.23 -0.18
C ASP A 387 -1.15 -32.14 0.78
N VAL A 388 -1.54 -30.89 0.54
CA VAL A 388 -1.25 -29.75 1.44
C VAL A 388 -1.93 -29.92 2.80
N LEU A 389 -3.18 -30.37 2.85
CA LEU A 389 -3.89 -30.68 4.09
C LEU A 389 -3.22 -31.81 4.85
N ASP A 390 -2.80 -32.88 4.17
CA ASP A 390 -2.12 -34.03 4.77
C ASP A 390 -0.80 -33.60 5.45
N LEU A 391 -0.03 -32.72 4.82
CA LEU A 391 1.19 -32.14 5.42
C LEU A 391 0.87 -31.34 6.70
N TYR A 392 -0.16 -30.51 6.64
CA TYR A 392 -0.58 -29.72 7.80
C TYR A 392 -1.04 -30.60 8.98
N TYR A 393 -1.84 -31.65 8.73
CA TYR A 393 -2.28 -32.54 9.79
C TYR A 393 -1.13 -33.23 10.49
N ASN A 394 -0.13 -33.66 9.72
CA ASN A 394 1.06 -34.29 10.28
C ASN A 394 1.84 -33.31 11.19
N ASP A 395 2.04 -32.09 10.75
CA ASP A 395 2.74 -31.07 11.55
C ASP A 395 1.92 -30.63 12.77
N TYR A 396 0.60 -30.44 12.59
CA TYR A 396 -0.30 -30.13 13.70
C TYR A 396 -0.20 -31.17 14.82
N ILE A 397 -0.34 -32.44 14.45
CA ILE A 397 -0.21 -33.58 15.37
C ILE A 397 1.18 -33.57 16.04
N ALA A 398 2.25 -33.40 15.25
CA ALA A 398 3.61 -33.39 15.77
C ALA A 398 3.86 -32.27 16.79
N HIS A 399 3.27 -31.08 16.59
CA HIS A 399 3.39 -29.97 17.54
C HIS A 399 2.76 -30.31 18.89
N TYR A 400 1.55 -30.84 18.94
CA TYR A 400 0.87 -31.18 20.20
C TYR A 400 1.40 -32.44 20.82
N ASP A 401 1.76 -33.47 20.05
CA ASP A 401 2.47 -34.67 20.57
C ASP A 401 3.79 -34.28 21.25
N LYS A 402 4.54 -33.35 20.64
CA LYS A 402 5.78 -32.83 21.20
C LYS A 402 5.54 -32.05 22.50
N VAL A 403 4.51 -31.21 22.54
CA VAL A 403 4.15 -30.46 23.76
C VAL A 403 3.80 -31.45 24.88
N LEU A 404 2.90 -32.40 24.60
CA LEU A 404 2.48 -33.41 25.60
C LEU A 404 3.63 -34.27 26.07
N GLY A 405 4.50 -34.74 25.18
CA GLY A 405 5.66 -35.56 25.50
C GLY A 405 6.79 -34.82 26.23
N ASP A 406 6.79 -33.48 26.18
CA ASP A 406 7.82 -32.62 26.78
C ASP A 406 7.40 -32.07 28.15
N LEU A 407 6.13 -32.25 28.55
CA LEU A 407 5.64 -31.84 29.88
C LEU A 407 6.08 -32.82 30.95
N ASP A 408 6.63 -32.29 32.05
CA ASP A 408 6.99 -33.05 33.23
C ASP A 408 6.66 -32.25 34.49
N ILE A 409 6.52 -32.94 35.61
CA ILE A 409 6.35 -32.31 36.91
C ILE A 409 7.73 -31.94 37.46
N ILE A 410 7.84 -30.74 38.02
CA ILE A 410 9.09 -30.28 38.61
C ILE A 410 9.64 -31.30 39.64
N PRO A 411 10.94 -31.64 39.65
CA PRO A 411 11.51 -32.55 40.63
C PRO A 411 11.25 -32.08 42.07
N MET A 412 10.74 -32.96 42.91
CA MET A 412 10.43 -32.66 44.30
C MET A 412 11.68 -32.86 45.17
N GLU A 413 12.26 -31.77 45.68
CA GLU A 413 13.52 -31.80 46.42
C GLU A 413 13.37 -32.26 47.87
N ASN A 414 12.22 -32.02 48.51
CA ASN A 414 11.94 -32.35 49.89
C ASN A 414 10.43 -32.47 50.14
N LEU A 415 10.03 -32.94 51.31
CA LEU A 415 8.63 -33.16 51.70
C LEU A 415 7.80 -31.87 51.63
N SER A 416 8.35 -30.74 52.06
CA SER A 416 7.64 -29.45 52.00
C SER A 416 7.37 -29.02 50.56
N HIS A 417 8.35 -29.19 49.66
CA HIS A 417 8.21 -28.93 48.24
C HIS A 417 7.21 -29.90 47.59
N ALA A 418 7.23 -31.18 47.95
CA ALA A 418 6.24 -32.15 47.49
C ALA A 418 4.81 -31.78 47.91
N VAL A 419 4.61 -31.32 49.15
CA VAL A 419 3.32 -30.81 49.62
C VAL A 419 2.87 -29.58 48.79
N GLU A 420 3.78 -28.65 48.54
CA GLU A 420 3.46 -27.46 47.74
C GLU A 420 3.08 -27.83 46.31
N VAL A 421 3.89 -28.63 45.61
CA VAL A 421 3.65 -29.06 44.23
C VAL A 421 2.33 -29.82 44.09
N THR A 422 2.09 -30.80 44.99
CA THR A 422 0.84 -31.58 44.99
C THR A 422 -0.38 -30.73 45.33
N ASN A 423 -0.25 -29.73 46.22
CA ASN A 423 -1.32 -28.79 46.52
C ASN A 423 -1.72 -27.97 45.28
N VAL A 424 -0.75 -27.44 44.53
CA VAL A 424 -1.01 -26.66 43.31
C VAL A 424 -1.61 -27.55 42.21
N LEU A 425 -1.08 -28.77 42.05
CA LEU A 425 -1.57 -29.70 41.02
C LEU A 425 -2.97 -30.23 41.34
N SER A 426 -3.30 -30.48 42.62
CA SER A 426 -4.62 -30.97 43.04
C SER A 426 -5.66 -29.90 43.28
N GLY A 427 -5.28 -28.63 43.15
CA GLY A 427 -6.17 -27.48 43.35
C GLY A 427 -7.20 -27.30 42.21
N PRO A 428 -8.28 -26.53 42.47
CA PRO A 428 -9.33 -26.32 41.50
C PRO A 428 -8.87 -25.54 40.26
N THR A 429 -7.73 -24.86 40.32
CA THR A 429 -7.07 -24.15 39.23
C THR A 429 -5.76 -24.83 38.83
N SER A 430 -5.77 -26.17 38.81
CA SER A 430 -4.59 -26.96 38.47
C SER A 430 -4.04 -26.61 37.09
N PRO A 431 -2.76 -26.19 36.99
CA PRO A 431 -2.14 -25.92 35.69
C PRO A 431 -2.17 -27.11 34.73
N LEU A 432 -2.03 -28.33 35.28
CA LEU A 432 -2.09 -29.56 34.48
C LEU A 432 -3.46 -29.78 33.86
N VAL A 433 -4.54 -29.59 34.63
CA VAL A 433 -5.92 -29.71 34.16
C VAL A 433 -6.21 -28.66 33.09
N ASN A 434 -5.79 -27.42 33.32
CA ASN A 434 -6.00 -26.32 32.35
C ASN A 434 -5.28 -26.61 31.03
N ILE A 435 -4.04 -27.09 31.07
CA ILE A 435 -3.26 -27.40 29.87
C ILE A 435 -3.89 -28.56 29.08
N LEU A 436 -4.26 -29.67 29.77
CA LEU A 436 -4.87 -30.83 29.10
C LEU A 436 -6.22 -30.48 28.48
N ASN A 437 -7.05 -29.70 29.17
CA ASN A 437 -8.32 -29.20 28.60
C ASN A 437 -8.07 -28.30 27.40
N ALA A 438 -7.14 -27.36 27.47
CA ALA A 438 -6.84 -26.48 26.37
C ALA A 438 -6.31 -27.23 25.15
N ILE A 439 -5.40 -28.20 25.32
CA ILE A 439 -4.92 -29.05 24.23
C ILE A 439 -6.09 -29.87 23.63
N SER A 440 -6.96 -30.43 24.50
CA SER A 440 -8.16 -31.11 24.01
C SER A 440 -9.06 -30.23 23.19
N GLU A 441 -9.23 -28.98 23.61
CA GLU A 441 -9.99 -28.01 22.82
C GLU A 441 -9.29 -27.68 21.50
N GLU A 442 -8.01 -27.35 21.49
CA GLU A 442 -7.28 -27.04 20.25
C GLU A 442 -7.29 -28.17 19.24
N THR A 443 -7.29 -29.42 19.71
CA THR A 443 -7.26 -30.62 18.85
C THR A 443 -8.64 -31.12 18.38
N LYS A 444 -9.75 -30.49 18.79
CA LYS A 444 -11.12 -30.73 18.29
C LYS A 444 -11.43 -29.80 17.12
N LEU A 445 -10.87 -30.09 15.96
CA LEU A 445 -10.95 -29.19 14.78
C LEU A 445 -12.29 -29.23 14.05
N THR A 446 -13.08 -30.30 14.20
CA THR A 446 -14.39 -30.47 13.51
C THR A 446 -15.55 -29.77 14.25
N VAL A 447 -15.37 -29.40 15.52
CA VAL A 447 -16.42 -28.79 16.34
C VAL A 447 -16.60 -27.31 15.97
N ASP A 448 -17.80 -26.93 15.54
CA ASP A 448 -18.13 -25.51 15.31
C ASP A 448 -18.27 -24.74 16.63
N ARG A 449 -17.29 -23.91 16.96
CA ARG A 449 -17.28 -23.06 18.16
C ARG A 449 -18.00 -21.71 17.98
N SER A 450 -18.52 -21.43 16.80
CA SER A 450 -19.20 -20.16 16.52
C SER A 450 -20.45 -19.95 17.40
N THR A 451 -21.05 -21.04 17.85
CA THR A 451 -22.23 -21.03 18.75
C THR A 451 -21.88 -20.82 20.24
N PHE A 452 -20.64 -21.06 20.66
CA PHE A 452 -20.23 -20.94 22.08
C PHE A 452 -19.74 -19.54 22.47
N LYS A 453 -19.28 -18.71 21.50
CA LYS A 453 -18.81 -17.33 21.80
C LYS A 453 -19.92 -16.32 22.12
N THR A 454 -21.19 -16.67 21.87
CA THR A 454 -22.33 -15.78 22.16
C THR A 454 -22.79 -15.77 23.62
N SER A 455 -22.33 -16.70 24.46
CA SER A 455 -22.80 -16.81 25.86
C SER A 455 -21.83 -16.28 26.92
N SER A 456 -20.59 -15.94 26.60
CA SER A 456 -19.58 -15.52 27.58
C SER A 456 -18.94 -14.15 27.35
N LEU A 457 -19.35 -13.38 26.36
CA LEU A 457 -18.83 -12.03 26.06
C LEU A 457 -19.93 -10.95 25.98
N GLU A 458 -20.84 -10.94 26.96
CA GLU A 458 -21.56 -9.72 27.31
C GLU A 458 -20.71 -8.89 28.26
N SER A 459 -19.64 -8.32 27.76
CA SER A 459 -18.99 -7.11 28.32
C SER A 459 -17.89 -6.63 27.38
N GLY A 460 -18.24 -5.78 26.43
CA GLY A 460 -17.38 -4.70 25.94
C GLY A 460 -16.31 -5.04 24.93
N ALA A 461 -16.66 -5.52 23.75
CA ALA A 461 -15.86 -5.28 22.55
C ALA A 461 -16.78 -5.18 21.32
N LYS A 462 -16.64 -4.09 20.61
CA LYS A 462 -17.40 -3.77 19.39
C LYS A 462 -17.27 -4.88 18.36
N GLU A 463 -18.44 -5.38 17.92
CA GLU A 463 -18.62 -6.13 16.68
C GLU A 463 -17.98 -5.39 15.49
N ILE A 464 -16.92 -5.94 14.96
CA ILE A 464 -16.48 -5.66 13.59
C ILE A 464 -16.15 -7.02 12.97
N GLY A 465 -16.96 -7.46 12.01
CA GLY A 465 -16.53 -8.35 10.95
C GLY A 465 -16.92 -9.83 10.98
N VAL A 466 -17.70 -10.33 11.93
CA VAL A 466 -18.08 -11.78 11.94
C VAL A 466 -19.23 -12.10 10.97
N GLU A 467 -20.09 -11.13 10.64
CA GLU A 467 -21.16 -11.32 9.63
C GLU A 467 -20.63 -11.24 8.18
N GLU A 468 -19.55 -10.51 7.93
CA GLU A 468 -18.92 -10.48 6.60
C GLU A 468 -18.19 -11.78 6.24
N LEU A 469 -17.63 -12.49 7.23
CA LEU A 469 -16.98 -13.79 7.02
C LEU A 469 -17.98 -14.93 6.77
N LYS A 470 -19.20 -14.86 7.34
CA LYS A 470 -20.28 -15.81 7.06
C LYS A 470 -20.95 -15.62 5.69
N SER A 471 -20.88 -14.42 5.13
CA SER A 471 -21.42 -14.13 3.78
C SER A 471 -20.41 -14.36 2.66
N SER A 472 -19.11 -14.49 2.97
CA SER A 472 -18.04 -14.71 1.98
C SER A 472 -17.50 -16.13 1.92
N SER A 473 -17.89 -17.05 2.80
CA SER A 473 -17.74 -18.50 2.55
C SER A 473 -18.77 -18.90 1.48
N SER A 474 -18.46 -18.43 0.29
CA SER A 474 -19.27 -18.55 -0.89
C SER A 474 -19.59 -20.02 -1.15
N THR A 475 -20.74 -20.26 -1.73
CA THR A 475 -21.16 -21.53 -2.37
C THR A 475 -19.99 -22.23 -3.11
N GLN A 476 -19.00 -21.47 -3.56
CA GLN A 476 -17.79 -21.93 -4.22
C GLN A 476 -16.85 -22.71 -3.28
N ASN A 477 -16.67 -22.26 -2.02
CA ASN A 477 -15.84 -22.98 -1.04
C ASN A 477 -16.50 -24.29 -0.58
N GLN A 478 -17.83 -24.33 -0.50
CA GLN A 478 -18.57 -25.55 -0.19
C GLN A 478 -18.49 -26.57 -1.34
N ILE A 479 -18.63 -26.12 -2.57
CA ILE A 479 -18.46 -26.98 -3.77
C ILE A 479 -17.02 -27.51 -3.85
N TYR A 480 -16.04 -26.66 -3.54
CA TYR A 480 -14.62 -27.04 -3.52
C TYR A 480 -14.31 -28.04 -2.41
N LEU A 481 -14.89 -27.85 -1.22
CA LEU A 481 -14.76 -28.79 -0.10
C LEU A 481 -15.37 -30.15 -0.43
N GLU A 482 -16.56 -30.18 -1.05
CA GLU A 482 -17.20 -31.40 -1.48
C GLU A 482 -16.39 -32.12 -2.57
N ALA A 483 -15.84 -31.38 -3.53
CA ALA A 483 -14.96 -31.94 -4.56
C ALA A 483 -13.64 -32.46 -3.96
N LEU A 484 -13.09 -31.76 -2.95
CA LEU A 484 -11.90 -32.19 -2.20
C LEU A 484 -12.13 -33.51 -1.46
N LEU A 485 -13.28 -33.64 -0.81
CA LEU A 485 -13.65 -34.89 -0.10
C LEU A 485 -13.78 -36.09 -1.05
N ASN A 486 -14.11 -35.86 -2.32
CA ASN A 486 -14.22 -36.89 -3.35
C ASN A 486 -12.92 -37.09 -4.15
N SER A 487 -11.88 -36.29 -3.93
CA SER A 487 -10.60 -36.43 -4.62
C SER A 487 -9.72 -37.50 -3.96
N THR A 488 -8.76 -38.05 -4.72
CA THR A 488 -7.72 -38.94 -4.20
C THR A 488 -6.41 -38.14 -4.08
N SER A 489 -5.66 -38.38 -3.02
CA SER A 489 -4.34 -37.75 -2.83
C SER A 489 -3.38 -38.18 -3.95
N SER A 490 -2.59 -37.24 -4.50
CA SER A 490 -1.62 -37.53 -5.56
C SER A 490 -0.41 -38.31 -5.04
N THR A 491 -0.12 -38.20 -3.74
CA THR A 491 1.02 -38.84 -3.07
C THR A 491 0.64 -40.14 -2.34
N GLY A 492 -0.61 -40.58 -2.44
CA GLY A 492 -1.08 -41.76 -1.71
C GLY A 492 -1.29 -41.52 -0.21
N GLY A 493 -1.58 -40.27 0.16
CA GLY A 493 -1.82 -39.83 1.53
C GLY A 493 -3.09 -40.40 2.17
N LEU A 494 -3.55 -39.75 3.23
CA LEU A 494 -4.68 -40.21 4.06
C LEU A 494 -6.00 -40.33 3.26
N PRO A 495 -6.93 -41.23 3.60
CA PRO A 495 -8.22 -41.32 2.92
C PRO A 495 -9.07 -40.05 3.04
N PRO A 496 -10.00 -39.75 2.11
CA PRO A 496 -10.84 -38.56 2.16
C PRO A 496 -11.81 -38.62 3.35
N VAL A 497 -11.68 -37.64 4.24
CA VAL A 497 -12.56 -37.41 5.38
C VAL A 497 -12.76 -35.92 5.58
N GLU A 498 -13.71 -35.53 6.40
CA GLU A 498 -13.93 -34.14 6.78
C GLU A 498 -12.63 -33.50 7.29
N PRO A 499 -12.29 -32.27 6.88
CA PRO A 499 -11.08 -31.59 7.35
C PRO A 499 -11.00 -31.50 8.87
N GLY A 500 -9.83 -31.87 9.43
CA GLY A 500 -9.61 -31.89 10.87
C GLY A 500 -9.84 -33.24 11.56
N VAL A 501 -10.59 -34.17 10.97
CA VAL A 501 -10.91 -35.49 11.56
C VAL A 501 -9.65 -36.27 11.92
N TYR A 502 -8.58 -36.19 11.13
CA TYR A 502 -7.33 -36.89 11.40
C TYR A 502 -6.63 -36.37 12.68
N VAL A 503 -6.62 -35.06 12.87
CA VAL A 503 -6.07 -34.46 14.09
C VAL A 503 -6.92 -34.87 15.29
N GLU A 504 -8.25 -34.76 15.18
CA GLU A 504 -9.17 -35.14 16.24
C GLU A 504 -9.04 -36.64 16.60
N GLY A 505 -8.96 -37.49 15.58
CA GLY A 505 -8.77 -38.94 15.75
C GLY A 505 -7.47 -39.30 16.48
N ARG A 506 -6.38 -38.56 16.25
CA ARG A 506 -5.11 -38.78 16.97
C ARG A 506 -5.21 -38.50 18.48
N PHE A 507 -6.03 -37.55 18.86
CA PHE A 507 -6.18 -37.07 20.24
C PHE A 507 -7.47 -37.55 20.93
N VAL A 508 -8.18 -38.55 20.40
CA VAL A 508 -9.39 -39.12 21.00
C VAL A 508 -9.16 -39.53 22.46
N TRP A 509 -8.03 -40.17 22.75
CA TRP A 509 -7.68 -40.56 24.11
C TRP A 509 -7.64 -39.37 25.08
N LEU A 510 -7.16 -38.20 24.65
CA LEU A 510 -7.12 -36.98 25.44
C LEU A 510 -8.52 -36.39 25.59
N HIS A 511 -9.30 -36.42 24.52
CA HIS A 511 -10.70 -35.96 24.54
C HIS A 511 -11.53 -36.80 25.54
N GLU A 512 -11.38 -38.12 25.54
CA GLU A 512 -12.02 -39.03 26.50
C GLU A 512 -11.53 -38.79 27.93
N LEU A 513 -10.23 -38.52 28.10
CA LEU A 513 -9.64 -38.25 29.43
C LEU A 513 -10.27 -37.04 30.11
N VAL A 514 -10.55 -35.97 29.37
CA VAL A 514 -11.03 -34.70 29.95
C VAL A 514 -12.56 -34.53 29.87
N THR A 515 -13.28 -35.39 29.12
CA THR A 515 -14.72 -35.25 28.92
C THR A 515 -15.51 -36.02 29.97
N GLN A 516 -16.51 -35.37 30.56
CA GLN A 516 -17.49 -36.02 31.40
C GLN A 516 -18.50 -36.81 30.58
N PHE A 517 -18.77 -38.03 30.92
CA PHE A 517 -19.69 -38.88 30.21
C PHE A 517 -20.89 -39.28 31.11
N ASP A 518 -22.08 -39.07 30.64
CA ASP A 518 -23.33 -39.49 31.28
C ASP A 518 -23.51 -39.02 32.74
N GLY A 519 -22.97 -37.82 33.07
CA GLY A 519 -23.03 -37.25 34.42
C GLY A 519 -22.01 -37.84 35.39
N GLN A 520 -21.11 -38.69 34.91
CA GLN A 520 -19.94 -39.21 35.68
C GLN A 520 -18.78 -38.22 35.54
N PRO A 521 -17.92 -38.09 36.59
CA PRO A 521 -16.70 -37.30 36.49
C PRO A 521 -15.80 -37.84 35.38
N SER A 522 -15.02 -36.95 34.74
CA SER A 522 -14.06 -37.37 33.74
C SER A 522 -12.95 -38.23 34.38
N PRO A 523 -12.26 -39.10 33.62
CA PRO A 523 -11.12 -39.83 34.12
C PRO A 523 -10.03 -38.91 34.71
N LEU A 524 -9.90 -37.68 34.17
CA LEU A 524 -9.00 -36.66 34.73
C LEU A 524 -9.48 -36.21 36.12
N ASP A 525 -10.79 -35.98 36.30
CA ASP A 525 -11.35 -35.61 37.62
C ASP A 525 -11.10 -36.69 38.66
N GLU A 526 -11.19 -37.99 38.29
CA GLU A 526 -10.88 -39.12 39.17
C GLU A 526 -9.39 -39.17 39.55
N LEU A 527 -8.49 -38.90 38.58
CA LEU A 527 -7.05 -38.78 38.86
C LEU A 527 -6.75 -37.63 39.82
N MET A 528 -7.42 -36.49 39.60
CA MET A 528 -7.28 -35.32 40.48
C MET A 528 -7.80 -35.62 41.90
N GLY A 529 -8.90 -36.35 42.01
CA GLY A 529 -9.40 -36.84 43.28
C GLY A 529 -8.37 -37.69 44.02
N SER A 530 -7.69 -38.59 43.33
CA SER A 530 -6.59 -39.41 43.89
C SER A 530 -5.40 -38.54 44.31
N LEU A 531 -5.05 -37.52 43.52
CA LEU A 531 -3.95 -36.60 43.86
C LEU A 531 -4.27 -35.76 45.11
N ILE A 532 -5.54 -35.39 45.31
CA ILE A 532 -6.00 -34.72 46.54
C ILE A 532 -5.72 -35.60 47.77
N LEU A 533 -5.97 -36.92 47.69
CA LEU A 533 -5.68 -37.85 48.80
C LEU A 533 -4.17 -37.91 49.08
N VAL A 534 -3.35 -37.99 48.04
CA VAL A 534 -1.89 -37.96 48.16
C VAL A 534 -1.42 -36.66 48.85
N TYR A 535 -1.96 -35.52 48.40
CA TYR A 535 -1.67 -34.23 49.04
C TYR A 535 -2.01 -34.24 50.54
N GLN A 536 -3.20 -34.74 50.89
CA GLN A 536 -3.63 -34.80 52.29
C GLN A 536 -2.69 -35.66 53.17
N ASP A 537 -2.22 -36.78 52.62
CA ASP A 537 -1.31 -37.65 53.34
C ASP A 537 0.10 -37.06 53.48
N LEU A 538 0.64 -36.45 52.41
CA LEU A 538 1.90 -35.70 52.46
C LEU A 538 1.83 -34.54 53.46
N ASN A 539 0.71 -33.84 53.48
CA ASN A 539 0.49 -32.73 54.41
C ASN A 539 0.43 -33.19 55.87
N LYS A 540 -0.26 -34.31 56.15
CA LYS A 540 -0.26 -34.91 57.50
C LYS A 540 1.16 -35.31 57.94
N LEU A 541 1.97 -35.91 57.06
CA LEU A 541 3.37 -36.28 57.36
C LEU A 541 4.22 -35.03 57.63
N SER A 542 4.01 -33.95 56.89
CA SER A 542 4.71 -32.69 57.10
C SER A 542 4.44 -32.06 58.47
N PHE A 543 3.21 -32.19 59.01
CA PHE A 543 2.84 -31.70 60.36
C PHE A 543 3.20 -32.63 61.49
N SER A 544 3.34 -33.94 61.23
CA SER A 544 3.62 -34.91 62.27
C SER A 544 5.08 -34.94 62.74
N GLY A 545 5.98 -34.21 62.14
CA GLY A 545 7.39 -34.13 62.55
C GLY A 545 8.18 -35.41 62.41
N ILE A 546 7.66 -36.47 61.76
CA ILE A 546 8.36 -37.71 61.51
C ILE A 546 9.34 -37.49 60.37
N ALA A 547 10.64 -37.46 60.69
CA ALA A 547 11.68 -37.48 59.69
C ALA A 547 11.50 -38.71 58.77
N PRO A 548 11.66 -38.58 57.43
CA PRO A 548 11.63 -39.77 56.58
C PRO A 548 12.71 -40.76 57.07
N ALA A 549 12.34 -42.02 57.24
CA ALA A 549 13.31 -43.06 57.39
C ALA A 549 14.19 -43.13 56.15
N GLU A 550 15.53 -43.00 56.30
CA GLU A 550 16.55 -43.15 55.29
C GLU A 550 16.40 -44.43 54.48
#